data_58d29145558942b99389daf037069050
#
_entry.id   58d29145558942b99389daf037069050
#
_cell.length_a   1.000
_cell.length_b   1.000
_cell.length_c   1.000
_cell.angle_alpha   90.00
_cell.angle_beta   90.00
_cell.angle_gamma   90.00
#
_symmetry.space_group_name_H-M   'P 1'
#
loop_
_entity.id
_entity.type
_entity.pdbx_description
1 polymer ?
#
loop_
_entity_poly.entity_id
_entity_poly.type
_entity_poly.pdbx_seq_one_letter_code
_entity_poly.pdbx_strand_id
1 'polypeptide(L)'
;MDNTQTNSYSNDDPMIGKLIFDRYKLIKRLGSGSFGSIYSAEYDNQYFAIKLEEKNRGQNLLENEAYIMSYLGGPGLPIVKSYGYSCKHNILIMELMGKSLEDIFESFVVKKMSPRCVCNIGYQMIELLEYIHNKHVIHRDIKPDNFVIGLNVKKKIYLYFRFWSF
;
A
#
# COMPACT_ATOMS: atom_id res chain seq x y z
N MET A 1 32.26 -5.04 8.08
CA MET A 1 31.42 -4.52 9.17
C MET A 1 30.00 -4.50 8.64
N ASP A 2 29.28 -5.55 8.99
CA ASP A 2 27.92 -5.81 8.49
C ASP A 2 26.92 -4.87 9.16
N ASN A 3 26.27 -4.04 8.36
CA ASN A 3 25.07 -3.33 8.75
C ASN A 3 23.87 -3.86 7.95
N THR A 4 23.50 -5.11 8.19
CA THR A 4 22.19 -5.64 7.83
C THR A 4 21.19 -5.09 8.86
N GLN A 5 20.60 -3.93 8.58
CA GLN A 5 19.38 -3.51 9.26
C GLN A 5 18.23 -4.43 8.79
N THR A 6 18.11 -5.58 9.44
CA THR A 6 16.87 -6.35 9.44
C THR A 6 15.82 -5.51 10.16
N ASN A 7 14.86 -4.95 9.44
CA ASN A 7 13.65 -4.36 10.01
C ASN A 7 12.84 -5.46 10.73
N SER A 8 13.29 -5.87 11.91
CA SER A 8 12.50 -6.63 12.88
C SER A 8 11.53 -5.63 13.51
N TYR A 9 10.34 -5.46 12.91
CA TYR A 9 9.24 -4.84 13.64
C TYR A 9 8.93 -5.70 14.85
N SER A 10 9.34 -5.24 16.03
CA SER A 10 9.16 -5.91 17.29
C SER A 10 7.69 -6.16 17.59
N ASN A 11 7.37 -7.25 18.30
CA ASN A 11 6.04 -7.59 18.82
C ASN A 11 5.49 -6.55 19.84
N ASP A 12 6.18 -5.42 20.02
CA ASP A 12 5.87 -4.38 21.01
C ASP A 12 5.06 -3.20 20.44
N ASP A 13 4.57 -3.27 19.17
CA ASP A 13 3.70 -2.21 18.65
C ASP A 13 2.34 -2.25 19.38
N PRO A 14 2.00 -1.18 20.17
CA PRO A 14 0.81 -1.16 21.00
C PRO A 14 -0.51 -1.19 20.21
N MET A 15 -0.44 -1.10 18.89
CA MET A 15 -1.60 -1.20 18.01
C MET A 15 -1.91 -2.65 17.60
N ILE A 16 -0.94 -3.56 17.67
CA ILE A 16 -1.15 -4.97 17.32
C ILE A 16 -2.19 -5.59 18.26
N GLY A 17 -3.11 -6.37 17.69
CA GLY A 17 -4.22 -7.00 18.39
C GLY A 17 -5.43 -6.10 18.63
N LYS A 18 -5.33 -4.77 18.45
CA LYS A 18 -6.48 -3.88 18.57
C LYS A 18 -7.48 -4.08 17.43
N LEU A 19 -8.74 -3.81 17.75
CA LEU A 19 -9.83 -3.80 16.76
C LEU A 19 -10.03 -2.38 16.21
N ILE A 20 -10.12 -2.29 14.91
CA ILE A 20 -10.54 -1.09 14.19
C ILE A 20 -12.00 -1.28 13.78
N PHE A 21 -12.85 -0.30 14.12
CA PHE A 21 -14.30 -0.35 13.93
C PHE A 21 -14.94 -1.62 14.52
N ASP A 22 -14.41 -2.08 15.67
CA ASP A 22 -14.86 -3.26 16.44
C ASP A 22 -14.88 -4.59 15.64
N ARG A 23 -14.16 -4.66 14.53
CA ARG A 23 -14.16 -5.83 13.65
C ARG A 23 -12.82 -6.20 13.03
N TYR A 24 -11.99 -5.25 12.64
CA TYR A 24 -10.72 -5.52 11.96
C TYR A 24 -9.59 -5.64 12.99
N LYS A 25 -9.10 -6.85 13.24
CA LYS A 25 -7.98 -7.10 14.18
C LYS A 25 -6.66 -6.79 13.51
N LEU A 26 -5.89 -5.84 14.04
CA LEU A 26 -4.54 -5.53 13.56
C LEU A 26 -3.58 -6.66 13.89
N ILE A 27 -2.91 -7.20 12.86
CA ILE A 27 -2.03 -8.37 12.97
C ILE A 27 -0.56 -7.98 12.95
N LYS A 28 -0.15 -7.14 12.00
CA LYS A 28 1.25 -6.78 11.78
C LYS A 28 1.34 -5.39 11.19
N ARG A 29 2.35 -4.63 11.62
CA ARG A 29 2.72 -3.37 10.98
C ARG A 29 3.46 -3.66 9.68
N LEU A 30 3.00 -3.11 8.58
CA LEU A 30 3.58 -3.28 7.24
C LEU A 30 4.53 -2.13 6.89
N GLY A 31 4.31 -0.95 7.47
CA GLY A 31 5.13 0.21 7.21
C GLY A 31 4.73 1.40 8.10
N SER A 32 5.63 2.37 8.17
CA SER A 32 5.38 3.66 8.82
C SER A 32 6.14 4.75 8.10
N GLY A 33 5.60 5.95 8.11
CA GLY A 33 6.22 7.12 7.50
C GLY A 33 5.66 8.41 8.10
N SER A 34 6.04 9.53 7.50
CA SER A 34 5.58 10.86 7.90
C SER A 34 4.05 11.01 7.84
N PHE A 35 3.37 10.19 7.06
CA PHE A 35 1.92 10.26 6.80
C PHE A 35 1.11 9.19 7.53
N GLY A 36 1.71 8.49 8.49
CA GLY A 36 1.01 7.50 9.30
C GLY A 36 1.60 6.10 9.26
N SER A 37 0.84 5.12 9.71
CA SER A 37 1.24 3.72 9.80
C SER A 37 0.28 2.83 9.04
N ILE A 38 0.82 1.78 8.42
CA ILE A 38 0.03 0.78 7.68
C ILE A 38 0.16 -0.56 8.40
N TYR A 39 -0.97 -1.21 8.57
CA TYR A 39 -1.09 -2.53 9.20
C TYR A 39 -1.79 -3.52 8.30
N SER A 40 -1.39 -4.79 8.38
CA SER A 40 -2.28 -5.87 7.97
C SER A 40 -3.30 -6.11 9.07
N ALA A 41 -4.54 -6.40 8.67
CA ALA A 41 -5.62 -6.72 9.59
C ALA A 41 -6.42 -7.90 9.07
N GLU A 42 -7.09 -8.60 9.99
CA GLU A 42 -7.96 -9.74 9.69
C GLU A 42 -9.39 -9.43 10.13
N TYR A 43 -10.33 -9.77 9.27
CA TYR A 43 -11.76 -9.78 9.54
C TYR A 43 -12.44 -10.83 8.67
N ASP A 44 -13.26 -11.69 9.25
CA ASP A 44 -14.02 -12.75 8.57
C ASP A 44 -13.16 -13.64 7.66
N ASN A 45 -12.03 -14.12 8.19
CA ASN A 45 -11.03 -14.94 7.48
C ASN A 45 -10.46 -14.28 6.21
N GLN A 46 -10.57 -12.96 6.10
CA GLN A 46 -9.98 -12.16 5.03
C GLN A 46 -8.97 -11.18 5.58
N TYR A 47 -7.97 -10.86 4.76
CA TYR A 47 -6.92 -9.91 5.12
C TYR A 47 -7.08 -8.60 4.39
N PHE A 48 -6.80 -7.50 5.12
CA PHE A 48 -6.93 -6.12 4.67
C PHE A 48 -5.67 -5.33 4.99
N ALA A 49 -5.43 -4.25 4.26
CA ALA A 49 -4.50 -3.23 4.66
C ALA A 49 -5.29 -2.09 5.34
N ILE A 50 -4.80 -1.65 6.50
CA ILE A 50 -5.38 -0.51 7.23
C ILE A 50 -4.32 0.56 7.38
N LYS A 51 -4.57 1.73 6.80
CA LYS A 51 -3.73 2.91 6.96
C LYS A 51 -4.33 3.83 8.03
N LEU A 52 -3.50 4.22 8.99
CA LEU A 52 -3.87 5.10 10.11
C LEU A 52 -3.08 6.39 10.01
N GLU A 53 -3.75 7.53 9.97
CA GLU A 53 -3.18 8.88 10.00
C GLU A 53 -3.61 9.58 11.29
N GLU A 54 -2.68 10.17 12.03
CA GLU A 54 -3.01 10.94 13.24
C GLU A 54 -3.67 12.27 12.90
N LYS A 55 -4.81 12.57 13.55
CA LYS A 55 -5.61 13.78 13.30
C LYS A 55 -4.91 15.11 13.66
N ASN A 56 -3.88 15.09 14.46
CA ASN A 56 -3.27 16.31 15.01
C ASN A 56 -2.38 17.08 14.02
N ARG A 57 -2.28 16.65 12.77
CA ARG A 57 -1.37 17.25 11.78
C ARG A 57 -2.00 18.32 10.88
N GLY A 58 -3.26 18.69 11.10
CA GLY A 58 -3.93 19.77 10.36
C GLY A 58 -4.17 19.53 8.86
N GLN A 59 -3.81 18.35 8.35
CA GLN A 59 -4.00 17.95 6.95
C GLN A 59 -4.76 16.63 6.92
N ASN A 60 -5.87 16.59 6.20
CA ASN A 60 -6.65 15.35 5.96
C ASN A 60 -6.15 14.64 4.69
N LEU A 61 -4.87 14.28 4.69
CA LEU A 61 -4.23 13.70 3.50
C LEU A 61 -4.81 12.33 3.17
N LEU A 62 -5.11 11.54 4.19
CA LEU A 62 -5.68 10.20 4.01
C LEU A 62 -7.11 10.23 3.45
N GLU A 63 -7.88 11.27 3.74
CA GLU A 63 -9.20 11.48 3.17
C GLU A 63 -9.14 11.72 1.66
N ASN A 64 -8.22 12.60 1.24
CA ASN A 64 -7.97 12.87 -0.17
C ASN A 64 -7.47 11.62 -0.90
N GLU A 65 -6.57 10.85 -0.28
CA GLU A 65 -6.10 9.58 -0.81
C GLU A 65 -7.25 8.59 -1.02
N ALA A 66 -8.09 8.40 -0.01
CA ALA A 66 -9.26 7.53 -0.08
C ALA A 66 -10.25 7.98 -1.18
N TYR A 67 -10.47 9.29 -1.31
CA TYR A 67 -11.31 9.84 -2.37
C TYR A 67 -10.75 9.57 -3.76
N ILE A 68 -9.46 9.87 -3.98
CA ILE A 68 -8.79 9.65 -5.28
C ILE A 68 -8.80 8.16 -5.65
N MET A 69 -8.46 7.29 -4.71
CA MET A 69 -8.47 5.83 -4.95
C MET A 69 -9.88 5.33 -5.29
N SER A 70 -10.91 5.82 -4.60
CA SER A 70 -12.31 5.46 -4.87
C SER A 70 -12.80 6.01 -6.21
N TYR A 71 -12.41 7.23 -6.57
CA TYR A 71 -12.72 7.86 -7.85
C TYR A 71 -12.08 7.13 -9.03
N LEU A 72 -10.80 6.82 -8.88
CA LEU A 72 -10.08 6.09 -9.92
C LEU A 72 -10.72 4.72 -10.14
N GLY A 73 -10.79 3.89 -9.10
CA GLY A 73 -11.31 2.52 -9.19
C GLY A 73 -10.78 1.75 -10.40
N GLY A 74 -10.92 0.45 -10.44
CA GLY A 74 -10.58 -0.32 -11.63
C GLY A 74 -9.27 -1.10 -11.56
N PRO A 75 -8.86 -1.72 -12.68
CA PRO A 75 -7.74 -2.65 -12.69
C PRO A 75 -6.42 -1.95 -12.34
N GLY A 76 -5.61 -2.63 -11.55
CA GLY A 76 -4.31 -2.11 -11.14
C GLY A 76 -4.34 -1.12 -9.97
N LEU A 77 -5.48 -0.94 -9.30
CA LEU A 77 -5.62 -0.09 -8.13
C LEU A 77 -6.20 -0.88 -6.96
N PRO A 78 -5.71 -0.65 -5.72
CA PRO A 78 -6.26 -1.32 -4.54
C PRO A 78 -7.73 -0.95 -4.34
N ILE A 79 -8.56 -1.96 -4.02
CA ILE A 79 -9.97 -1.71 -3.75
C ILE A 79 -10.10 -1.05 -2.37
N VAL A 80 -10.63 0.16 -2.34
CA VAL A 80 -11.04 0.82 -1.10
C VAL A 80 -12.27 0.12 -0.56
N LYS A 81 -12.20 -0.35 0.69
CA LYS A 81 -13.32 -1.00 1.39
C LYS A 81 -14.13 -0.01 2.19
N SER A 82 -13.45 0.84 2.93
CA SER A 82 -14.08 1.94 3.67
C SER A 82 -13.05 2.99 4.08
N TYR A 83 -13.53 4.20 4.28
CA TYR A 83 -12.83 5.28 4.96
C TYR A 83 -13.66 5.73 6.15
N GLY A 84 -13.02 6.09 7.24
CA GLY A 84 -13.68 6.59 8.43
C GLY A 84 -12.67 7.19 9.40
N TYR A 85 -13.13 7.47 10.61
CA TYR A 85 -12.28 8.10 11.61
C TYR A 85 -12.61 7.62 13.03
N SER A 86 -11.62 7.67 13.90
CA SER A 86 -11.75 7.56 15.36
C SER A 86 -11.46 8.91 16.01
N CYS A 87 -11.46 8.96 17.33
CA CYS A 87 -11.07 10.20 18.04
C CYS A 87 -9.63 10.64 17.69
N LYS A 88 -8.72 9.71 17.41
CA LYS A 88 -7.29 9.98 17.22
C LYS A 88 -6.80 9.84 15.79
N HIS A 89 -7.47 9.05 14.95
CA HIS A 89 -6.97 8.69 13.61
C HIS A 89 -8.04 8.86 12.54
N ASN A 90 -7.60 9.27 11.36
CA ASN A 90 -8.25 8.97 10.10
C ASN A 90 -7.85 7.54 9.69
N ILE A 91 -8.76 6.78 9.11
CA ILE A 91 -8.63 5.34 8.91
C ILE A 91 -9.09 4.99 7.50
N LEU A 92 -8.17 4.42 6.71
CA LEU A 92 -8.48 3.88 5.39
C LEU A 92 -8.31 2.36 5.42
N ILE A 93 -9.37 1.63 5.05
CA ILE A 93 -9.37 0.18 4.90
C ILE A 93 -9.41 -0.16 3.41
N MET A 94 -8.47 -0.97 2.97
CA MET A 94 -8.33 -1.32 1.57
C MET A 94 -7.86 -2.76 1.40
N GLU A 95 -7.86 -3.23 0.17
CA GLU A 95 -7.31 -4.52 -0.22
C GLU A 95 -5.85 -4.65 0.24
N LEU A 96 -5.52 -5.80 0.83
CA LEU A 96 -4.13 -6.11 1.18
C LEU A 96 -3.37 -6.49 -0.11
N MET A 97 -2.28 -5.79 -0.35
CA MET A 97 -1.39 -6.01 -1.47
C MET A 97 -0.15 -6.80 -1.04
N GLY A 98 0.59 -7.31 -2.02
CA GLY A 98 1.87 -7.97 -1.81
C GLY A 98 3.03 -6.99 -1.63
N LYS A 99 4.24 -7.49 -1.93
CA LYS A 99 5.48 -6.71 -1.85
C LYS A 99 5.52 -5.63 -2.93
N SER A 100 6.22 -4.52 -2.63
CA SER A 100 6.57 -3.52 -3.64
C SER A 100 7.61 -4.06 -4.63
N LEU A 101 7.74 -3.40 -5.77
CA LEU A 101 8.84 -3.72 -6.71
C LEU A 101 10.20 -3.49 -6.06
N GLU A 102 10.32 -2.48 -5.20
CA GLU A 102 11.55 -2.22 -4.46
C GLU A 102 11.87 -3.37 -3.50
N ASP A 103 10.90 -3.81 -2.67
CA ASP A 103 11.08 -4.95 -1.77
C ASP A 103 11.52 -6.21 -2.51
N ILE A 104 10.99 -6.43 -3.71
CA ILE A 104 11.33 -7.58 -4.54
C ILE A 104 12.74 -7.44 -5.09
N PHE A 105 13.07 -6.27 -5.62
CA PHE A 105 14.41 -6.01 -6.15
C PHE A 105 15.46 -6.14 -5.05
N GLU A 106 15.19 -5.58 -3.86
CA GLU A 106 16.06 -5.69 -2.71
C GLU A 106 16.21 -7.14 -2.19
N SER A 107 15.25 -8.01 -2.42
CA SER A 107 15.32 -9.43 -2.05
C SER A 107 16.23 -10.27 -2.94
N PHE A 108 16.66 -9.76 -4.12
CA PHE A 108 17.55 -10.49 -5.01
C PHE A 108 18.99 -10.47 -4.50
N VAL A 109 19.63 -11.64 -4.47
CA VAL A 109 21.06 -11.77 -4.16
C VAL A 109 21.90 -11.00 -5.19
N VAL A 110 21.55 -11.13 -6.47
CA VAL A 110 22.12 -10.33 -7.55
C VAL A 110 21.07 -9.29 -7.96
N LYS A 111 21.36 -8.02 -7.73
CA LYS A 111 20.46 -6.88 -8.03
C LYS A 111 20.24 -6.70 -9.55
N LYS A 112 19.70 -7.72 -10.20
CA LYS A 112 19.43 -7.74 -11.64
C LYS A 112 18.11 -8.42 -11.95
N MET A 113 17.34 -7.83 -12.86
CA MET A 113 16.17 -8.44 -13.48
C MET A 113 16.48 -8.77 -14.94
N SER A 114 15.85 -9.81 -15.48
CA SER A 114 15.97 -10.10 -16.91
C SER A 114 15.33 -8.97 -17.73
N PRO A 115 15.85 -8.67 -18.94
CA PRO A 115 15.26 -7.66 -19.82
C PRO A 115 13.76 -7.90 -20.08
N ARG A 116 13.36 -9.16 -20.25
CA ARG A 116 11.95 -9.53 -20.42
C ARG A 116 11.10 -9.14 -19.21
N CYS A 117 11.63 -9.34 -18.00
CA CYS A 117 10.92 -8.96 -16.77
C CYS A 117 10.76 -7.45 -16.69
N VAL A 118 11.83 -6.69 -16.97
CA VAL A 118 11.82 -5.22 -16.97
C VAL A 118 10.82 -4.68 -18.00
N CYS A 119 10.83 -5.22 -19.24
CA CYS A 119 9.86 -4.81 -20.26
C CYS A 119 8.42 -5.08 -19.85
N ASN A 120 8.12 -6.25 -19.25
CA ASN A 120 6.78 -6.58 -18.81
C ASN A 120 6.30 -5.68 -17.66
N ILE A 121 7.17 -5.35 -16.72
CA ILE A 121 6.89 -4.41 -15.63
C ILE A 121 6.63 -3.02 -16.22
N GLY A 122 7.54 -2.52 -17.06
CA GLY A 122 7.43 -1.20 -17.69
C GLY A 122 6.14 -1.04 -18.49
N TYR A 123 5.77 -2.08 -19.26
CA TYR A 123 4.52 -2.08 -20.01
C TYR A 123 3.29 -1.90 -19.10
N GLN A 124 3.19 -2.69 -18.02
CA GLN A 124 2.08 -2.59 -17.05
C GLN A 124 2.08 -1.24 -16.32
N MET A 125 3.26 -0.69 -15.99
CA MET A 125 3.36 0.64 -15.39
C MET A 125 2.82 1.73 -16.32
N ILE A 126 3.14 1.66 -17.61
CA ILE A 126 2.67 2.62 -18.61
C ILE A 126 1.16 2.51 -18.80
N GLU A 127 0.60 1.29 -18.93
CA GLU A 127 -0.85 1.09 -19.02
C GLU A 127 -1.60 1.69 -17.81
N LEU A 128 -1.06 1.48 -16.62
CA LEU A 128 -1.65 2.01 -15.40
C LEU A 128 -1.55 3.54 -15.32
N LEU A 129 -0.42 4.11 -15.73
CA LEU A 129 -0.25 5.57 -15.84
C LEU A 129 -1.21 6.17 -16.86
N GLU A 130 -1.34 5.56 -18.04
CA GLU A 130 -2.32 5.98 -19.04
C GLU A 130 -3.73 5.97 -18.48
N TYR A 131 -4.10 4.91 -17.77
CA TYR A 131 -5.42 4.80 -17.13
C TYR A 131 -5.71 5.96 -16.17
N ILE A 132 -4.79 6.27 -15.25
CA ILE A 132 -5.01 7.35 -14.28
C ILE A 132 -4.94 8.75 -14.93
N HIS A 133 -4.07 8.93 -15.92
CA HIS A 133 -3.96 10.20 -16.66
C HIS A 133 -5.23 10.47 -17.49
N ASN A 134 -5.83 9.45 -18.10
CA ASN A 134 -7.13 9.58 -18.79
C ASN A 134 -8.28 9.96 -17.84
N LYS A 135 -8.12 9.72 -16.56
CA LYS A 135 -9.02 10.20 -15.50
C LYS A 135 -8.59 11.55 -14.90
N HIS A 136 -7.67 12.25 -15.55
CA HIS A 136 -7.14 13.55 -15.12
C HIS A 136 -6.46 13.55 -13.74
N VAL A 137 -5.91 12.41 -13.33
CA VAL A 137 -5.15 12.26 -12.09
C VAL A 137 -3.67 12.07 -12.40
N ILE A 138 -2.81 12.83 -11.73
CA ILE A 138 -1.35 12.71 -11.82
C ILE A 138 -0.83 12.17 -10.48
N HIS A 139 -0.03 11.11 -10.53
CA HIS A 139 0.46 10.44 -9.32
C HIS A 139 1.53 11.24 -8.55
N ARG A 140 2.42 11.96 -9.23
CA ARG A 140 3.51 12.84 -8.72
C ARG A 140 4.66 12.15 -7.97
N ASP A 141 4.57 10.85 -7.69
CA ASP A 141 5.63 10.10 -6.99
C ASP A 141 5.82 8.71 -7.61
N ILE A 142 6.29 8.68 -8.86
CA ILE A 142 6.53 7.43 -9.60
C ILE A 142 7.89 6.86 -9.19
N LYS A 143 7.86 5.75 -8.45
CA LYS A 143 9.05 5.01 -8.01
C LYS A 143 8.68 3.55 -7.71
N PRO A 144 9.66 2.61 -7.69
CA PRO A 144 9.39 1.19 -7.46
C PRO A 144 8.65 0.86 -6.16
N ASP A 145 8.85 1.64 -5.10
CA ASP A 145 8.13 1.49 -3.83
C ASP A 145 6.60 1.62 -3.97
N ASN A 146 6.15 2.41 -4.93
CA ASN A 146 4.74 2.73 -5.12
C ASN A 146 4.03 1.76 -6.07
N PHE A 147 4.75 0.78 -6.59
CA PHE A 147 4.17 -0.33 -7.36
C PHE A 147 4.25 -1.61 -6.55
N VAL A 148 3.11 -2.21 -6.27
CA VAL A 148 3.00 -3.43 -5.46
C VAL A 148 2.38 -4.57 -6.27
N ILE A 149 2.70 -5.81 -5.90
CA ILE A 149 2.11 -6.98 -6.56
C ILE A 149 0.79 -7.33 -5.90
N GLY A 150 -0.22 -7.65 -6.70
CA GLY A 150 -1.49 -8.19 -6.20
C GLY A 150 -1.34 -9.59 -5.62
N LEU A 151 -2.04 -9.90 -4.52
CA LEU A 151 -1.98 -11.21 -3.88
C LEU A 151 -2.86 -12.25 -4.59
N ASN A 152 -3.92 -11.83 -5.28
CA ASN A 152 -4.97 -12.71 -5.82
C ASN A 152 -4.80 -13.07 -7.29
N VAL A 153 -3.58 -13.22 -7.80
CA VAL A 153 -3.39 -13.31 -9.23
C VAL A 153 -3.10 -14.73 -9.69
N LYS A 154 -4.05 -15.30 -10.39
CA LYS A 154 -3.81 -16.45 -11.26
C LYS A 154 -2.81 -16.06 -12.37
N LYS A 155 -1.51 -16.17 -12.11
CA LYS A 155 -0.40 -16.11 -13.09
C LYS A 155 -0.11 -14.78 -13.81
N LYS A 156 -0.71 -13.64 -13.49
CA LYS A 156 -0.31 -12.33 -14.01
C LYS A 156 0.22 -11.46 -12.87
N ILE A 157 1.32 -10.76 -13.10
CA ILE A 157 1.82 -9.73 -12.20
C ILE A 157 0.95 -8.50 -12.49
N TYR A 158 0.05 -8.17 -11.58
CA TYR A 158 -0.64 -6.88 -11.62
C TYR A 158 0.18 -5.92 -10.76
N LEU A 159 0.56 -4.81 -11.34
CA LEU A 159 1.16 -3.73 -10.60
C LEU A 159 0.03 -2.83 -10.13
N TYR A 160 0.05 -2.51 -8.85
CA TYR A 160 -0.92 -1.61 -8.24
C TYR A 160 -0.19 -0.38 -7.76
N PHE A 161 -0.78 0.79 -7.96
CA PHE A 161 -0.28 2.02 -7.41
C PHE A 161 -0.57 2.11 -5.92
N ARG A 162 0.43 2.56 -5.20
CA ARG A 162 0.32 2.99 -3.83
C ARG A 162 0.30 4.52 -3.84
N PHE A 163 -0.84 5.10 -3.54
CA PHE A 163 -0.92 6.53 -3.35
C PHE A 163 -0.35 6.88 -1.98
N TRP A 164 0.67 7.72 -1.98
CA TRP A 164 1.12 8.42 -0.79
C TRP A 164 0.57 9.83 -0.90
N SER A 165 -0.18 10.28 0.09
CA SER A 165 -0.59 11.67 0.19
C SER A 165 0.66 12.53 0.43
N PHE A 166 0.75 13.61 -0.29
CA PHE A 166 1.76 14.65 -0.14
C PHE A 166 1.49 15.53 1.06
#